data_debe126d4c39938f369bcca35463334b
#
_entry.id   debe126d4c39938f369bcca35463334b
#
_cell.length_a   1.000
_cell.length_b   1.000
_cell.length_c   1.000
_cell.angle_alpha   90.00
_cell.angle_beta   90.00
_cell.angle_gamma   90.00
#
_symmetry.space_group_name_H-M   'P 1'
#
loop_
_entity.id
_entity.type
_entity.pdbx_description
1 polymer ?
#
loop_
_entity_poly.entity_id
_entity_poly.type
_entity_poly.pdbx_seq_one_letter_code
_entity_poly.pdbx_strand_id
1 'polypeptide(L)'
;ILNLIFERYASLPLDKLLEFPIKTAKEGFKLTQPTKDYFIHSLEPMFMWHEESKIALSNVYEDLDNGIVKLDKLSDTLNHMSDEGFNDFYIGDISKSIVETLELEGGHAVTSDFNNYDIIEDNKFEYQYKNLKLTGHSGPSIGGLMVLKYLNALSIESQNIEETLQNIYLDRQ
;
A
#
# COMPACT_ATOMS: atom_id res chain seq x y z
N ILE A 1 8.83 3.19 5.48
CA ILE A 1 9.08 4.21 4.42
C ILE A 1 8.69 5.61 4.92
N LEU A 2 7.48 5.81 5.47
CA LEU A 2 7.04 7.14 5.93
C LEU A 2 7.97 7.74 6.98
N ASN A 3 8.46 6.95 7.93
CA ASN A 3 9.42 7.42 8.92
C ASN A 3 10.72 7.94 8.26
N LEU A 4 11.29 7.19 7.32
CA LEU A 4 12.49 7.57 6.60
C LEU A 4 12.30 8.88 5.81
N ILE A 5 11.15 9.05 5.15
CA ILE A 5 10.81 10.27 4.43
C ILE A 5 10.64 11.44 5.41
N PHE A 6 9.97 11.20 6.52
CA PHE A 6 9.79 12.21 7.57
C PHE A 6 11.14 12.69 8.13
N GLU A 7 12.01 11.77 8.53
CA GLU A 7 13.32 12.11 9.09
C GLU A 7 14.22 12.89 8.11
N ARG A 8 14.14 12.57 6.81
CA ARG A 8 15.04 13.17 5.81
C ARG A 8 14.53 14.46 5.18
N TYR A 9 13.22 14.59 5.03
CA TYR A 9 12.64 15.61 4.14
C TYR A 9 11.52 16.44 4.79
N ALA A 10 10.99 16.06 5.95
CA ALA A 10 9.92 16.81 6.56
C ALA A 10 10.41 18.18 7.08
N SER A 11 9.63 19.20 6.75
CA SER A 11 9.84 20.57 7.24
C SER A 11 8.85 20.95 8.35
N LEU A 12 7.84 20.11 8.60
CA LEU A 12 6.83 20.30 9.63
C LEU A 12 6.92 19.19 10.66
N PRO A 13 6.55 19.42 11.90
CA PRO A 13 6.49 18.40 12.94
C PRO A 13 5.36 17.38 12.61
N LEU A 14 5.48 16.18 13.18
CA LEU A 14 4.64 15.04 12.85
C LEU A 14 3.16 15.29 13.15
N ASP A 15 2.86 15.93 14.28
CA ASP A 15 1.49 16.32 14.68
C ASP A 15 0.80 17.18 13.61
N LYS A 16 1.54 18.10 12.99
CA LYS A 16 1.02 18.96 11.92
C LYS A 16 0.81 18.20 10.62
N LEU A 17 1.67 17.24 10.30
CA LEU A 17 1.53 16.41 9.11
C LEU A 17 0.36 15.44 9.24
N LEU A 18 0.10 14.90 10.41
CA LEU A 18 -0.97 13.96 10.68
C LEU A 18 -2.32 14.59 11.00
N GLU A 19 -2.40 15.90 11.28
CA GLU A 19 -3.64 16.60 11.61
C GLU A 19 -4.75 16.39 10.57
N PHE A 20 -4.43 16.54 9.29
CA PHE A 20 -5.41 16.39 8.21
C PHE A 20 -5.87 14.92 8.01
N PRO A 21 -5.00 13.91 7.90
CA PRO A 21 -5.46 12.52 7.80
C PRO A 21 -6.22 12.04 9.03
N ILE A 22 -5.84 12.44 10.24
CA ILE A 22 -6.58 12.15 11.48
C ILE A 22 -8.01 12.70 11.40
N LYS A 23 -8.12 13.98 11.07
CA LYS A 23 -9.40 14.66 10.92
C LYS A 23 -10.26 14.00 9.84
N THR A 24 -9.68 13.68 8.68
CA THR A 24 -10.37 13.04 7.56
C THR A 24 -10.89 11.65 7.94
N ALA A 25 -10.08 10.85 8.61
CA ALA A 25 -10.50 9.53 9.10
C ALA A 25 -11.67 9.63 10.09
N LYS A 26 -11.64 10.62 10.99
CA LYS A 26 -12.66 10.81 12.04
C LYS A 26 -13.94 11.43 11.53
N GLU A 27 -13.86 12.51 10.75
CA GLU A 27 -15.04 13.21 10.22
C GLU A 27 -15.67 12.45 9.05
N GLY A 28 -14.84 11.67 8.35
CA GLY A 28 -15.25 10.87 7.21
C GLY A 28 -15.13 11.61 5.87
N PHE A 29 -15.27 10.85 4.81
CA PHE A 29 -15.20 11.33 3.43
C PHE A 29 -16.14 10.57 2.52
N LYS A 30 -16.56 11.22 1.44
CA LYS A 30 -17.34 10.58 0.37
C LYS A 30 -16.44 9.87 -0.62
N LEU A 31 -16.90 8.74 -1.14
CA LEU A 31 -16.20 8.04 -2.21
C LEU A 31 -16.29 8.85 -3.52
N THR A 32 -15.20 8.86 -4.28
CA THR A 32 -15.19 9.38 -5.66
C THR A 32 -15.91 8.40 -6.59
N GLN A 33 -16.38 8.86 -7.75
CA GLN A 33 -17.09 7.99 -8.70
C GLN A 33 -16.27 6.74 -9.10
N PRO A 34 -14.98 6.84 -9.49
CA PRO A 34 -14.18 5.64 -9.78
C PRO A 34 -14.07 4.67 -8.61
N THR A 35 -13.99 5.19 -7.38
CA THR A 35 -13.96 4.35 -6.18
C THR A 35 -15.29 3.65 -5.94
N LYS A 36 -16.41 4.34 -6.18
CA LYS A 36 -17.76 3.75 -6.07
C LYS A 36 -17.94 2.60 -7.07
N ASP A 37 -17.55 2.82 -8.32
CA ASP A 37 -17.67 1.81 -9.37
C ASP A 37 -16.87 0.53 -9.00
N TYR A 38 -15.66 0.70 -8.49
CA TYR A 38 -14.85 -0.42 -7.99
C TYR A 38 -15.45 -1.04 -6.73
N PHE A 39 -15.97 -0.25 -5.82
CA PHE A 39 -16.53 -0.67 -4.54
C PHE A 39 -17.74 -1.59 -4.72
N ILE A 40 -18.64 -1.31 -5.67
CA ILE A 40 -19.78 -2.17 -6.01
C ILE A 40 -19.34 -3.60 -6.34
N HIS A 41 -18.25 -3.76 -7.09
CA HIS A 41 -17.76 -5.08 -7.52
C HIS A 41 -16.93 -5.80 -6.47
N SER A 42 -16.36 -5.09 -5.51
CA SER A 42 -15.36 -5.62 -4.57
C SER A 42 -15.83 -5.60 -3.12
N LEU A 43 -16.89 -4.86 -2.80
CA LEU A 43 -17.34 -4.61 -1.45
C LEU A 43 -17.59 -5.89 -0.66
N GLU A 44 -18.46 -6.75 -1.20
CA GLU A 44 -18.87 -7.96 -0.50
C GLU A 44 -17.72 -8.93 -0.29
N PRO A 45 -16.95 -9.33 -1.32
CA PRO A 45 -15.86 -10.27 -1.15
C PRO A 45 -14.64 -9.73 -0.41
N MET A 46 -14.42 -8.41 -0.39
CA MET A 46 -13.22 -7.82 0.20
C MET A 46 -13.44 -7.22 1.59
N PHE A 47 -14.62 -6.67 1.86
CA PHE A 47 -14.85 -5.87 3.06
C PHE A 47 -15.98 -6.37 3.94
N MET A 48 -16.94 -7.14 3.40
CA MET A 48 -18.15 -7.52 4.14
C MET A 48 -18.05 -8.88 4.84
N TRP A 49 -16.90 -9.53 4.81
CA TRP A 49 -16.68 -10.79 5.51
C TRP A 49 -16.32 -10.60 7.01
N HIS A 50 -15.79 -9.44 7.37
CA HIS A 50 -15.38 -9.12 8.74
C HIS A 50 -16.34 -8.11 9.39
N GLU A 51 -16.72 -8.34 10.64
CA GLU A 51 -17.76 -7.55 11.32
C GLU A 51 -17.39 -6.06 11.46
N GLU A 52 -16.13 -5.76 11.79
CA GLU A 52 -15.68 -4.37 11.92
C GLU A 52 -15.73 -3.61 10.59
N SER A 53 -15.42 -4.28 9.48
CA SER A 53 -15.53 -3.70 8.14
C SER A 53 -16.97 -3.43 7.76
N LYS A 54 -17.90 -4.33 8.12
CA LYS A 54 -19.34 -4.13 7.92
C LYS A 54 -19.83 -2.90 8.65
N ILE A 55 -19.44 -2.74 9.92
CA ILE A 55 -19.83 -1.57 10.73
C ILE A 55 -19.28 -0.29 10.11
N ALA A 56 -18.00 -0.27 9.71
CA ALA A 56 -17.35 0.91 9.13
C ALA A 56 -17.95 1.34 7.78
N LEU A 57 -18.46 0.38 7.00
CA LEU A 57 -18.92 0.60 5.63
C LEU A 57 -20.44 0.51 5.44
N SER A 58 -21.21 0.24 6.51
CA SER A 58 -22.65 0.01 6.43
C SER A 58 -23.42 1.16 5.76
N ASN A 59 -23.16 2.40 6.16
CA ASN A 59 -23.84 3.57 5.62
C ASN A 59 -23.48 3.84 4.15
N VAL A 60 -22.28 3.43 3.71
CA VAL A 60 -21.87 3.54 2.31
C VAL A 60 -22.51 2.43 1.47
N TYR A 61 -22.69 1.26 2.06
CA TYR A 61 -23.38 0.15 1.40
C TYR A 61 -24.87 0.43 1.19
N GLU A 62 -25.52 1.08 2.16
CA GLU A 62 -26.93 1.46 2.09
C GLU A 62 -27.18 2.63 1.13
N ASP A 63 -26.29 3.60 1.08
CA ASP A 63 -26.36 4.77 0.17
C ASP A 63 -24.98 5.12 -0.38
N LEU A 64 -24.63 4.49 -1.50
CA LEU A 64 -23.34 4.67 -2.14
C LEU A 64 -23.07 6.13 -2.59
N ASP A 65 -24.12 6.89 -2.88
CA ASP A 65 -23.99 8.26 -3.37
C ASP A 65 -23.76 9.28 -2.25
N ASN A 66 -24.40 9.08 -1.10
CA ASN A 66 -24.36 10.01 0.01
C ASN A 66 -23.63 9.47 1.24
N GLY A 67 -23.36 8.16 1.28
CA GLY A 67 -22.66 7.51 2.38
C GLY A 67 -21.29 8.12 2.64
N ILE A 68 -20.93 8.22 3.92
CA ILE A 68 -19.66 8.76 4.38
C ILE A 68 -18.87 7.62 5.03
N VAL A 69 -17.68 7.35 4.52
CA VAL A 69 -16.74 6.41 5.13
C VAL A 69 -16.10 7.08 6.34
N LYS A 70 -16.30 6.52 7.54
CA LYS A 70 -15.60 6.92 8.77
C LYS A 70 -14.71 5.79 9.24
N LEU A 71 -13.48 6.14 9.62
CA LEU A 71 -12.45 5.21 10.04
C LEU A 71 -11.93 5.61 11.43
N ASP A 72 -12.81 5.54 12.45
CA ASP A 72 -12.50 6.00 13.80
C ASP A 72 -11.26 5.32 14.38
N LYS A 73 -11.13 3.99 14.24
CA LYS A 73 -9.95 3.24 14.70
C LYS A 73 -8.67 3.66 13.98
N LEU A 74 -8.75 4.00 12.67
CA LEU A 74 -7.60 4.55 11.96
C LEU A 74 -7.22 5.94 12.48
N SER A 75 -8.23 6.78 12.79
CA SER A 75 -8.00 8.08 13.42
C SER A 75 -7.26 7.92 14.75
N ASP A 76 -7.68 6.97 15.60
CA ASP A 76 -7.04 6.70 16.89
C ASP A 76 -5.59 6.20 16.71
N THR A 77 -5.36 5.29 15.76
CA THR A 77 -4.02 4.81 15.42
C THR A 77 -3.11 5.93 14.92
N LEU A 78 -3.63 6.82 14.06
CA LEU A 78 -2.86 7.95 13.56
C LEU A 78 -2.57 8.99 14.66
N ASN A 79 -3.50 9.21 15.61
CA ASN A 79 -3.24 10.03 16.79
C ASN A 79 -2.12 9.44 17.64
N HIS A 80 -2.18 8.13 17.92
CA HIS A 80 -1.14 7.44 18.66
C HIS A 80 0.23 7.57 17.95
N MET A 81 0.28 7.39 16.63
CA MET A 81 1.51 7.61 15.84
C MET A 81 1.98 9.07 15.84
N SER A 82 1.06 10.04 15.97
CA SER A 82 1.41 11.45 16.12
C SER A 82 2.15 11.71 17.42
N ASP A 83 1.76 11.04 18.50
CA ASP A 83 2.32 11.20 19.83
C ASP A 83 3.62 10.40 20.01
N GLU A 84 3.65 9.15 19.60
CA GLU A 84 4.75 8.20 19.83
C GLU A 84 5.74 8.09 18.67
N GLY A 85 5.37 8.60 17.48
CA GLY A 85 6.18 8.53 16.27
C GLY A 85 5.90 7.30 15.40
N PHE A 86 6.39 7.36 14.15
CA PHE A 86 6.19 6.27 13.19
C PHE A 86 6.84 4.94 13.56
N ASN A 87 7.89 4.98 14.41
CA ASN A 87 8.60 3.77 14.80
C ASN A 87 7.74 2.88 15.71
N ASP A 88 6.74 3.43 16.40
CA ASP A 88 5.82 2.65 17.23
C ASP A 88 5.10 1.54 16.43
N PHE A 89 4.86 1.78 15.14
CA PHE A 89 4.32 0.76 14.24
C PHE A 89 5.18 -0.52 14.17
N TYR A 90 6.49 -0.42 14.36
CA TYR A 90 7.40 -1.55 14.25
C TYR A 90 7.89 -2.06 15.59
N ILE A 91 8.11 -1.21 16.57
CA ILE A 91 8.76 -1.55 17.84
C ILE A 91 7.94 -1.20 19.08
N GLY A 92 6.74 -0.64 18.89
CA GLY A 92 5.87 -0.16 19.97
C GLY A 92 4.57 -0.95 20.15
N ASP A 93 3.56 -0.25 20.62
CA ASP A 93 2.29 -0.88 20.99
C ASP A 93 1.44 -1.28 19.78
N ILE A 94 1.58 -0.58 18.64
CA ILE A 94 0.88 -0.96 17.41
C ILE A 94 1.34 -2.34 16.94
N SER A 95 2.66 -2.59 16.85
CA SER A 95 3.18 -3.91 16.43
C SER A 95 2.77 -5.03 17.37
N LYS A 96 2.78 -4.78 18.68
CA LYS A 96 2.32 -5.77 19.68
C LYS A 96 0.85 -6.12 19.45
N SER A 97 -0.02 -5.12 19.32
CA SER A 97 -1.45 -5.33 19.07
C SER A 97 -1.72 -6.10 17.78
N ILE A 98 -0.95 -5.82 16.71
CA ILE A 98 -1.06 -6.57 15.45
C ILE A 98 -0.67 -8.03 15.66
N VAL A 99 0.47 -8.30 16.32
CA VAL A 99 0.94 -9.68 16.57
C VAL A 99 -0.05 -10.44 17.44
N GLU A 100 -0.56 -9.85 18.51
CA GLU A 100 -1.57 -10.46 19.40
C GLU A 100 -2.85 -10.83 18.61
N THR A 101 -3.33 -9.92 17.76
CA THR A 101 -4.52 -10.18 16.93
C THR A 101 -4.25 -11.30 15.93
N LEU A 102 -3.11 -11.30 15.26
CA LEU A 102 -2.73 -12.36 14.32
C LEU A 102 -2.60 -13.72 15.02
N GLU A 103 -2.03 -13.78 16.22
CA GLU A 103 -1.90 -15.02 17.00
C GLU A 103 -3.28 -15.59 17.35
N LEU A 104 -4.22 -14.74 17.79
CA LEU A 104 -5.60 -15.16 18.10
C LEU A 104 -6.32 -15.73 16.87
N GLU A 105 -6.03 -15.21 15.68
CA GLU A 105 -6.62 -15.66 14.41
C GLU A 105 -5.82 -16.80 13.73
N GLY A 106 -4.81 -17.35 14.39
CA GLY A 106 -3.97 -18.44 13.88
C GLY A 106 -2.88 -18.00 12.89
N GLY A 107 -2.55 -16.72 12.87
CA GLY A 107 -1.41 -16.18 12.11
C GLY A 107 -0.07 -16.55 12.76
N HIS A 108 1.01 -16.41 11.97
CA HIS A 108 2.35 -16.83 12.38
C HIS A 108 3.36 -15.68 12.55
N ALA A 109 2.94 -14.43 12.33
CA ALA A 109 3.81 -13.29 12.53
C ALA A 109 4.16 -13.13 14.02
N VAL A 110 5.41 -12.80 14.27
CA VAL A 110 5.93 -12.59 15.63
C VAL A 110 6.54 -11.19 15.75
N THR A 111 6.68 -10.70 16.98
CA THR A 111 7.23 -9.37 17.25
C THR A 111 8.61 -9.13 16.58
N SER A 112 9.43 -10.17 16.46
CA SER A 112 10.73 -10.07 15.81
C SER A 112 10.63 -9.77 14.31
N ASP A 113 9.55 -10.15 13.64
CA ASP A 113 9.35 -9.84 12.21
C ASP A 113 9.17 -8.34 12.00
N PHE A 114 8.50 -7.68 12.94
CA PHE A 114 8.35 -6.24 12.94
C PHE A 114 9.64 -5.53 13.35
N ASN A 115 10.25 -5.94 14.45
CA ASN A 115 11.44 -5.30 15.00
C ASN A 115 12.65 -5.39 14.07
N ASN A 116 12.76 -6.46 13.29
CA ASN A 116 13.84 -6.69 12.34
C ASN A 116 13.53 -6.14 10.94
N TYR A 117 12.34 -5.51 10.75
CA TYR A 117 12.01 -4.92 9.46
C TYR A 117 12.91 -3.72 9.17
N ASP A 118 13.57 -3.77 8.02
CA ASP A 118 14.41 -2.69 7.55
C ASP A 118 14.08 -2.30 6.11
N ILE A 119 14.39 -1.06 5.76
CA ILE A 119 14.16 -0.53 4.41
C ILE A 119 15.40 -0.77 3.57
N ILE A 120 15.24 -1.53 2.50
CA ILE A 120 16.29 -1.72 1.51
C ILE A 120 16.31 -0.51 0.58
N GLU A 121 17.33 0.31 0.67
CA GLU A 121 17.58 1.43 -0.22
C GLU A 121 18.45 1.01 -1.41
N ASP A 122 18.41 1.80 -2.49
CA ASP A 122 19.23 1.61 -3.70
C ASP A 122 19.02 0.30 -4.49
N ASN A 123 17.89 -0.38 -4.25
CA ASN A 123 17.50 -1.54 -5.04
C ASN A 123 16.84 -1.12 -6.36
N LYS A 124 17.55 -0.29 -7.14
CA LYS A 124 17.10 0.21 -8.42
C LYS A 124 17.93 -0.37 -9.57
N PHE A 125 17.30 -0.53 -10.72
CA PHE A 125 18.00 -0.70 -11.97
C PHE A 125 17.89 0.56 -12.82
N GLU A 126 18.90 0.81 -13.65
CA GLU A 126 18.88 1.84 -14.68
C GLU A 126 19.10 1.20 -16.05
N TYR A 127 18.28 1.59 -17.01
CA TYR A 127 18.34 1.04 -18.36
C TYR A 127 18.20 2.17 -19.39
N GLN A 128 19.05 2.15 -20.42
CA GLN A 128 18.99 3.10 -21.52
C GLN A 128 18.17 2.50 -22.66
N TYR A 129 17.03 3.10 -22.96
CA TYR A 129 16.20 2.76 -24.11
C TYR A 129 16.13 3.94 -25.06
N LYS A 130 16.81 3.82 -26.23
CA LYS A 130 16.95 4.93 -27.17
C LYS A 130 17.54 6.17 -26.48
N ASN A 131 16.83 7.28 -26.49
CA ASN A 131 17.21 8.53 -25.82
C ASN A 131 16.62 8.71 -24.42
N LEU A 132 15.95 7.68 -23.90
CA LEU A 132 15.31 7.70 -22.57
C LEU A 132 16.13 6.88 -21.56
N LYS A 133 16.39 7.46 -20.42
CA LYS A 133 16.89 6.73 -19.24
C LYS A 133 15.69 6.26 -18.41
N LEU A 134 15.56 4.95 -18.26
CA LEU A 134 14.54 4.30 -17.46
C LEU A 134 15.14 3.90 -16.12
N THR A 135 14.43 4.20 -15.06
CA THR A 135 14.78 3.77 -13.70
C THR A 135 13.61 3.00 -13.13
N GLY A 136 13.87 1.85 -12.57
CA GLY A 136 12.86 1.02 -11.94
C GLY A 136 13.40 0.32 -10.70
N HIS A 137 12.49 -0.32 -9.96
CA HIS A 137 12.85 -1.11 -8.78
C HIS A 137 13.23 -2.52 -9.20
N SER A 138 14.35 -3.03 -8.71
CA SER A 138 14.72 -4.44 -8.86
C SER A 138 13.95 -5.31 -7.85
N GLY A 139 14.08 -6.63 -7.92
CA GLY A 139 13.29 -7.54 -7.08
C GLY A 139 13.03 -7.07 -5.64
N PRO A 140 11.96 -7.52 -5.02
CA PRO A 140 11.04 -8.56 -5.49
C PRO A 140 9.97 -8.05 -6.50
N SER A 141 10.04 -6.79 -6.93
CA SER A 141 9.10 -6.25 -7.92
C SER A 141 9.35 -6.82 -9.30
N ILE A 142 8.40 -7.60 -9.81
CA ILE A 142 8.48 -8.22 -11.14
C ILE A 142 8.15 -7.21 -12.24
N GLY A 143 7.28 -6.22 -11.96
CA GLY A 143 6.74 -5.30 -12.97
C GLY A 143 7.81 -4.53 -13.72
N GLY A 144 8.78 -3.97 -13.02
CA GLY A 144 9.89 -3.23 -13.64
C GLY A 144 10.77 -4.11 -14.54
N LEU A 145 11.08 -5.32 -14.11
CA LEU A 145 11.85 -6.30 -14.89
C LEU A 145 11.09 -6.75 -16.14
N MET A 146 9.76 -6.92 -16.06
CA MET A 146 8.93 -7.25 -17.21
C MET A 146 8.95 -6.14 -18.27
N VAL A 147 8.84 -4.87 -17.84
CA VAL A 147 8.95 -3.72 -18.74
C VAL A 147 10.31 -3.70 -19.42
N LEU A 148 11.39 -3.96 -18.70
CA LEU A 148 12.74 -4.05 -19.28
C LEU A 148 12.87 -5.16 -20.31
N LYS A 149 12.44 -6.37 -19.99
CA LYS A 149 12.44 -7.49 -20.93
C LYS A 149 11.68 -7.15 -22.20
N TYR A 150 10.50 -6.55 -22.06
CA TYR A 150 9.68 -6.13 -23.19
C TYR A 150 10.36 -5.06 -24.06
N LEU A 151 10.89 -4.00 -23.47
CA LEU A 151 11.58 -2.93 -24.20
C LEU A 151 12.86 -3.43 -24.87
N ASN A 152 13.59 -4.33 -24.22
CA ASN A 152 14.78 -4.94 -24.83
C ASN A 152 14.40 -5.79 -26.05
N ALA A 153 13.33 -6.57 -25.96
CA ALA A 153 12.84 -7.38 -27.08
C ALA A 153 12.32 -6.51 -28.23
N LEU A 154 11.64 -5.40 -27.96
CA LEU A 154 11.21 -4.44 -28.99
C LEU A 154 12.38 -3.71 -29.69
N SER A 155 13.55 -3.64 -29.08
CA SER A 155 14.73 -3.03 -29.69
C SER A 155 15.40 -3.94 -30.73
N ILE A 156 15.02 -5.20 -30.81
CA ILE A 156 15.49 -6.19 -31.80
C ILE A 156 14.51 -6.17 -32.97
N GLU A 157 14.91 -5.62 -34.11
CA GLU A 157 14.06 -5.32 -35.29
C GLU A 157 13.27 -6.49 -35.91
N SER A 158 13.46 -7.73 -35.46
CA SER A 158 12.88 -8.92 -36.09
C SER A 158 11.91 -9.73 -35.21
N GLN A 159 11.56 -9.27 -34.01
CA GLN A 159 10.73 -10.07 -33.12
C GLN A 159 9.24 -9.72 -33.22
N ASN A 160 8.41 -10.80 -33.31
CA ASN A 160 6.97 -10.70 -33.20
C ASN A 160 6.59 -10.31 -31.76
N ILE A 161 5.87 -9.21 -31.60
CA ILE A 161 5.45 -8.67 -30.29
C ILE A 161 4.65 -9.72 -29.50
N GLU A 162 3.78 -10.48 -30.18
CA GLU A 162 2.94 -11.49 -29.54
C GLU A 162 3.77 -12.65 -28.97
N GLU A 163 4.73 -13.16 -29.71
CA GLU A 163 5.65 -14.20 -29.27
C GLU A 163 6.54 -13.71 -28.11
N THR A 164 6.98 -12.46 -28.17
CA THR A 164 7.74 -11.81 -27.09
C THR A 164 6.93 -11.73 -25.80
N LEU A 165 5.66 -11.31 -25.87
CA LEU A 165 4.78 -11.26 -24.71
C LEU A 165 4.51 -12.64 -24.11
N GLN A 166 4.29 -13.65 -24.95
CA GLN A 166 4.11 -15.02 -24.49
C GLN A 166 5.35 -15.55 -23.76
N ASN A 167 6.53 -15.35 -24.31
CA ASN A 167 7.78 -15.78 -23.66
C ASN A 167 8.05 -15.07 -22.34
N ILE A 168 7.80 -13.75 -22.26
CA ILE A 168 7.93 -12.98 -21.02
C ILE A 168 6.92 -13.47 -19.98
N TYR A 169 5.72 -13.84 -20.38
CA TYR A 169 4.70 -14.38 -19.48
C TYR A 169 5.08 -15.78 -18.96
N LEU A 170 5.60 -16.65 -19.80
CA LEU A 170 6.04 -18.00 -19.43
C LEU A 170 7.25 -17.98 -18.48
N ASP A 171 8.18 -17.06 -18.69
CA ASP A 171 9.34 -16.84 -17.77
C ASP A 171 8.93 -16.40 -16.35
N ARG A 172 7.65 -16.08 -16.14
CA ARG A 172 7.11 -15.65 -14.86
C ARG A 172 6.64 -16.81 -13.97
N GLN A 173 6.42 -17.99 -14.57
CA GLN A 173 5.98 -19.19 -13.85
C GLN A 173 7.18 -19.93 -13.26
#